data_2a29f544ca8f3583ba8ab403c4081b09
#
_entry.id   2a29f544ca8f3583ba8ab403c4081b09
#
_cell.length_a   1.000
_cell.length_b   1.000
_cell.length_c   1.000
_cell.angle_alpha   90.00
_cell.angle_beta   90.00
_cell.angle_gamma   90.00
#
_symmetry.space_group_name_H-M   'P 1'
#
loop_
_entity.id
_entity.type
_entity.pdbx_description
1 polymer ?
#
loop_
_entity_poly.entity_id
_entity_poly.type
_entity_poly.pdbx_seq_one_letter_code
_entity_poly.pdbx_strand_id
1 'polypeptide(L)'
;DELSYKNSGKAVNYWWGMSSGVIDVRVTENCPDSMAELVDILKRGISSGLIMPFHRKITAQSGGAINDGTRWLSPDELLHMDWLCSCVEGSIPEFDELLPMAQSLVRLLGVYRDWIIPDKGEVQV
;
A
#
# COMPACT_ATOMS: atom_id res chain seq x y z
N ASP A 1 -21.01 25.43 11.53
CA ASP A 1 -20.86 25.24 10.08
C ASP A 1 -21.13 23.77 9.77
N GLU A 2 -22.36 23.50 9.29
CA GLU A 2 -22.77 22.19 8.84
C GLU A 2 -21.96 21.85 7.59
N LEU A 3 -21.09 20.88 7.70
CA LEU A 3 -20.48 20.19 6.57
C LEU A 3 -21.64 19.46 5.83
N SER A 4 -22.22 20.15 4.87
CA SER A 4 -23.18 19.56 3.96
C SER A 4 -22.49 18.46 3.15
N TYR A 5 -22.64 17.23 3.61
CA TYR A 5 -22.28 16.03 2.86
C TYR A 5 -23.23 15.94 1.65
N LYS A 6 -22.82 16.53 0.54
CA LYS A 6 -23.41 16.20 -0.74
C LYS A 6 -23.01 14.78 -1.08
N ASN A 7 -23.90 13.85 -0.75
CA ASN A 7 -23.77 12.46 -1.13
C ASN A 7 -23.82 12.38 -2.66
N SER A 8 -22.66 12.41 -3.30
CA SER A 8 -22.53 12.38 -4.76
C SER A 8 -22.68 10.96 -5.32
N GLY A 9 -22.99 9.97 -4.47
CA GLY A 9 -23.03 8.56 -4.87
C GLY A 9 -21.66 7.95 -5.21
N LYS A 10 -20.58 8.70 -5.06
CA LYS A 10 -19.23 8.19 -5.27
C LYS A 10 -18.67 7.64 -3.98
N ALA A 11 -18.08 6.45 -4.03
CA ALA A 11 -17.30 5.89 -2.93
C ALA A 11 -16.14 6.83 -2.61
N VAL A 12 -15.97 7.15 -1.32
CA VAL A 12 -14.86 7.98 -0.84
C VAL A 12 -13.80 7.05 -0.30
N ASN A 13 -12.65 7.02 -0.95
CA ASN A 13 -11.48 6.29 -0.47
C ASN A 13 -10.67 7.19 0.46
N TYR A 14 -10.44 6.73 1.70
CA TYR A 14 -9.59 7.39 2.66
C TYR A 14 -8.21 6.72 2.66
N TRP A 15 -7.16 7.52 2.45
CA TRP A 15 -5.78 7.07 2.49
C TRP A 15 -5.11 7.60 3.76
N TRP A 16 -5.13 6.79 4.81
CA TRP A 16 -4.55 7.14 6.10
C TRP A 16 -3.35 6.27 6.44
N GLY A 17 -2.26 6.91 6.89
CA GLY A 17 -1.06 6.24 7.35
C GLY A 17 -0.99 6.13 8.88
N MET A 18 0.14 5.67 9.37
CA MET A 18 0.41 5.52 10.82
C MET A 18 0.31 6.84 11.60
N SER A 19 0.56 7.98 10.96
CA SER A 19 0.43 9.30 11.59
C SER A 19 -1.01 9.64 12.02
N SER A 20 -2.01 9.02 11.38
CA SER A 20 -3.42 9.20 11.76
C SER A 20 -3.88 8.33 12.92
N GLY A 21 -3.07 7.35 13.34
CA GLY A 21 -3.40 6.37 14.37
C GLY A 21 -4.39 5.28 13.93
N VAL A 22 -4.79 5.25 12.65
CA VAL A 22 -5.72 4.23 12.12
C VAL A 22 -5.04 2.89 11.98
N ILE A 23 -3.74 2.88 11.66
CA ILE A 23 -2.92 1.67 11.57
C ILE A 23 -1.80 1.73 12.59
N ASP A 24 -1.50 0.59 13.19
CA ASP A 24 -0.40 0.44 14.14
C ASP A 24 0.26 -0.94 13.99
N VAL A 25 1.49 -1.06 14.49
CA VAL A 25 2.25 -2.30 14.57
C VAL A 25 2.41 -2.67 16.03
N ARG A 26 2.10 -3.93 16.37
CA ARG A 26 2.34 -4.50 17.69
C ARG A 26 3.35 -5.64 17.60
N VAL A 27 4.26 -5.67 18.54
CA VAL A 27 5.14 -6.81 18.75
C VAL A 27 4.51 -7.78 19.75
N THR A 28 4.76 -9.06 19.56
CA THR A 28 4.29 -10.10 20.49
C THR A 28 5.21 -10.18 21.70
N GLU A 29 4.73 -10.79 22.79
CA GLU A 29 5.50 -11.00 24.04
C GLU A 29 6.78 -11.83 23.85
N ASN A 30 6.84 -12.62 22.77
CA ASN A 30 8.01 -13.43 22.43
C ASN A 30 9.07 -12.66 21.61
N CYS A 31 8.84 -11.36 21.33
CA CYS A 31 9.79 -10.54 20.62
C CYS A 31 10.96 -10.16 21.56
N PRO A 32 12.22 -10.36 21.16
CA PRO A 32 13.36 -9.87 21.94
C PRO A 32 13.28 -8.35 22.17
N ASP A 33 13.65 -7.90 23.38
CA ASP A 33 13.54 -6.49 23.77
C ASP A 33 14.23 -5.54 22.78
N SER A 34 15.42 -5.91 22.27
CA SER A 34 16.14 -5.11 21.28
C SER A 34 15.38 -4.97 19.95
N MET A 35 14.62 -5.98 19.55
CA MET A 35 13.80 -5.93 18.35
C MET A 35 12.53 -5.11 18.60
N ALA A 36 11.93 -5.23 19.80
CA ALA A 36 10.79 -4.41 20.17
C ALA A 36 11.14 -2.92 20.19
N GLU A 37 12.33 -2.58 20.73
CA GLU A 37 12.84 -1.21 20.72
C GLU A 37 13.08 -0.68 19.30
N LEU A 38 13.64 -1.51 18.41
CA LEU A 38 13.84 -1.13 17.00
C LEU A 38 12.50 -0.88 16.30
N VAL A 39 11.51 -1.74 16.50
CA VAL A 39 10.17 -1.55 15.94
C VAL A 39 9.55 -0.25 16.44
N ASP A 40 9.70 0.08 17.71
CA ASP A 40 9.17 1.32 18.28
C ASP A 40 9.85 2.57 17.72
N ILE A 41 11.17 2.53 17.49
CA ILE A 41 11.91 3.60 16.82
C ILE A 41 11.40 3.78 15.39
N LEU A 42 11.20 2.69 14.63
CA LEU A 42 10.69 2.74 13.27
C LEU A 42 9.25 3.28 13.24
N LYS A 43 8.38 2.83 14.14
CA LYS A 43 7.00 3.35 14.28
C LYS A 43 7.00 4.87 14.46
N ARG A 44 7.80 5.37 15.42
CA ARG A 44 7.91 6.81 15.68
C ARG A 44 8.46 7.55 14.46
N GLY A 45 9.46 7.00 13.80
CA GLY A 45 10.03 7.59 12.59
C GLY A 45 9.03 7.69 11.44
N ILE A 46 8.24 6.66 11.21
CA ILE A 46 7.19 6.64 10.16
C ILE A 46 6.04 7.57 10.54
N SER A 47 5.55 7.50 11.77
CA SER A 47 4.42 8.33 12.22
C SER A 47 4.74 9.83 12.21
N SER A 48 5.99 10.19 12.47
CA SER A 48 6.46 11.59 12.42
C SER A 48 6.86 12.07 11.03
N GLY A 49 6.89 11.17 10.03
CA GLY A 49 7.33 11.49 8.68
C GLY A 49 8.85 11.58 8.50
N LEU A 50 9.65 11.27 9.52
CA LEU A 50 11.12 11.19 9.40
C LEU A 50 11.57 10.01 8.53
N ILE A 51 10.82 8.91 8.59
CA ILE A 51 11.03 7.73 7.75
C ILE A 51 9.86 7.64 6.78
N MET A 52 10.19 7.72 5.51
CA MET A 52 9.22 7.66 4.41
C MET A 52 9.55 6.45 3.54
N PRO A 53 8.89 5.30 3.75
CA PRO A 53 9.27 4.04 3.10
C PRO A 53 9.30 4.12 1.58
N PHE A 54 8.36 4.87 0.99
CA PHE A 54 8.20 4.97 -0.47
C PHE A 54 8.84 6.22 -1.11
N HIS A 55 9.45 7.09 -0.32
CA HIS A 55 10.20 8.26 -0.81
C HIS A 55 11.71 7.99 -0.80
N ARG A 56 12.10 6.89 -1.44
CA ARG A 56 13.51 6.46 -1.57
C ARG A 56 13.72 5.83 -2.93
N LYS A 57 15.00 5.58 -3.25
CA LYS A 57 15.34 4.73 -4.40
C LYS A 57 14.79 3.32 -4.16
N ILE A 58 13.87 2.91 -5.00
CA ILE A 58 13.24 1.59 -4.98
C ILE A 58 13.53 0.90 -6.30
N THR A 59 14.06 -0.30 -6.22
CA THR A 59 14.32 -1.17 -7.36
C THR A 59 13.42 -2.39 -7.25
N ALA A 60 12.74 -2.74 -8.33
CA ALA A 60 11.93 -3.95 -8.41
C ALA A 60 12.82 -5.21 -8.49
N GLN A 61 12.25 -6.37 -8.19
CA GLN A 61 12.90 -7.67 -8.38
C GLN A 61 13.40 -7.88 -9.81
N SER A 62 12.68 -7.36 -10.80
CA SER A 62 13.06 -7.38 -12.21
C SER A 62 14.29 -6.53 -12.54
N GLY A 63 14.83 -5.78 -11.57
CA GLY A 63 15.96 -4.86 -11.77
C GLY A 63 15.54 -3.46 -12.25
N GLY A 64 14.26 -3.24 -12.57
CA GLY A 64 13.74 -1.92 -12.97
C GLY A 64 13.68 -0.93 -11.81
N ALA A 65 13.96 0.35 -12.09
CA ALA A 65 13.79 1.42 -11.11
C ALA A 65 12.30 1.79 -11.01
N ILE A 66 11.71 1.66 -9.82
CA ILE A 66 10.33 2.09 -9.52
C ILE A 66 10.33 3.54 -9.07
N ASN A 67 11.25 3.90 -8.20
CA ASN A 67 11.45 5.26 -7.74
C ASN A 67 12.95 5.53 -7.63
N ASP A 68 13.39 6.68 -8.12
CA ASP A 68 14.79 7.13 -8.00
C ASP A 68 15.06 7.87 -6.68
N GLY A 69 14.02 8.12 -5.89
CA GLY A 69 14.08 8.85 -4.62
C GLY A 69 13.83 10.35 -4.74
N THR A 70 13.48 10.84 -5.93
CA THR A 70 13.23 12.28 -6.16
C THR A 70 11.75 12.66 -6.04
N ARG A 71 10.86 11.67 -6.08
CA ARG A 71 9.41 11.88 -6.04
C ARG A 71 8.71 11.01 -5.01
N TRP A 72 7.49 11.35 -4.68
CA TRP A 72 6.56 10.52 -3.92
C TRP A 72 5.82 9.58 -4.87
N LEU A 73 5.66 8.34 -4.44
CA LEU A 73 4.65 7.48 -5.06
C LEU A 73 3.28 7.95 -4.62
N SER A 74 2.37 8.09 -5.56
CA SER A 74 1.00 8.47 -5.28
C SER A 74 0.25 7.34 -4.53
N PRO A 75 -0.83 7.65 -3.80
CA PRO A 75 -1.69 6.62 -3.23
C PRO A 75 -2.21 5.62 -4.26
N ASP A 76 -2.48 6.07 -5.47
CA ASP A 76 -2.94 5.23 -6.58
C ASP A 76 -1.86 4.23 -7.03
N GLU A 77 -0.61 4.67 -7.17
CA GLU A 77 0.53 3.80 -7.48
C GLU A 77 0.80 2.78 -6.36
N LEU A 78 0.56 3.15 -5.11
CA LEU A 78 0.72 2.24 -3.97
C LEU A 78 -0.44 1.24 -3.87
N LEU A 79 -1.67 1.68 -4.18
CA LEU A 79 -2.85 0.82 -4.16
C LEU A 79 -2.79 -0.25 -5.25
N HIS A 80 -2.27 0.10 -6.42
CA HIS A 80 -2.16 -0.80 -7.57
C HIS A 80 -0.74 -1.35 -7.77
N MET A 81 -0.01 -1.53 -6.66
CA MET A 81 1.36 -2.06 -6.69
C MET A 81 1.37 -3.48 -7.25
N ASP A 82 2.00 -3.66 -8.41
CA ASP A 82 2.18 -4.93 -9.11
C ASP A 82 3.64 -5.44 -9.10
N TRP A 83 4.46 -4.86 -8.23
CA TRP A 83 5.88 -5.15 -8.11
C TRP A 83 6.29 -5.42 -6.65
N LEU A 84 7.34 -6.19 -6.49
CA LEU A 84 8.04 -6.38 -5.21
C LEU A 84 9.41 -5.73 -5.26
N CYS A 85 9.88 -5.22 -4.13
CA CYS A 85 11.23 -4.70 -4.00
C CYS A 85 12.27 -5.81 -4.25
N SER A 86 13.44 -5.43 -4.74
CA SER A 86 14.55 -6.36 -5.00
C SER A 86 15.04 -7.14 -3.78
N CYS A 87 14.73 -6.67 -2.57
CA CYS A 87 15.08 -7.34 -1.30
C CYS A 87 13.99 -8.30 -0.80
N VAL A 88 12.84 -8.41 -1.51
CA VAL A 88 11.74 -9.29 -1.13
C VAL A 88 11.85 -10.59 -1.92
N GLU A 89 11.78 -11.72 -1.24
CA GLU A 89 11.66 -13.04 -1.87
C GLU A 89 10.18 -13.41 -2.00
N GLY A 90 9.79 -13.90 -3.18
CA GLY A 90 8.42 -14.30 -3.47
C GLY A 90 7.91 -13.75 -4.79
N SER A 91 6.65 -13.95 -5.05
CA SER A 91 5.95 -13.42 -6.23
C SER A 91 4.56 -12.92 -5.85
N ILE A 92 4.09 -11.92 -6.56
CA ILE A 92 2.67 -11.54 -6.52
C ILE A 92 1.91 -12.62 -7.29
N PRO A 93 0.88 -13.24 -6.72
CA PRO A 93 0.11 -14.28 -7.39
C PRO A 93 -0.63 -13.72 -8.61
N GLU A 94 -0.81 -14.55 -9.61
CA GLU A 94 -1.72 -14.27 -10.71
C GLU A 94 -3.17 -14.39 -10.23
N PHE A 95 -4.10 -13.79 -10.98
CA PHE A 95 -5.49 -13.73 -10.52
C PHE A 95 -6.12 -15.11 -10.31
N ASP A 96 -5.83 -16.06 -11.16
CA ASP A 96 -6.32 -17.44 -11.10
C ASP A 96 -5.65 -18.31 -10.02
N GLU A 97 -4.49 -17.90 -9.51
CA GLU A 97 -3.84 -18.51 -8.35
C GLU A 97 -4.50 -18.11 -7.02
N LEU A 98 -5.35 -17.08 -7.05
CA LEU A 98 -6.03 -16.59 -5.84
C LEU A 98 -7.19 -17.52 -5.45
N LEU A 99 -7.43 -17.63 -4.14
CA LEU A 99 -8.61 -18.32 -3.65
C LEU A 99 -9.89 -17.65 -4.20
N PRO A 100 -10.92 -18.42 -4.56
CA PRO A 100 -12.15 -17.88 -5.16
C PRO A 100 -12.80 -16.74 -4.40
N MET A 101 -12.75 -16.77 -3.06
CA MET A 101 -13.29 -15.70 -2.21
C MET A 101 -12.45 -14.42 -2.27
N ALA A 102 -11.15 -14.52 -2.56
CA ALA A 102 -10.27 -13.35 -2.71
C ALA A 102 -10.38 -12.73 -4.10
N GLN A 103 -10.70 -13.53 -5.14
CA GLN A 103 -10.76 -13.06 -6.51
C GLN A 103 -11.77 -11.92 -6.72
N SER A 104 -12.93 -11.98 -6.07
CA SER A 104 -13.94 -10.92 -6.18
C SER A 104 -13.46 -9.59 -5.57
N LEU A 105 -12.78 -9.64 -4.43
CA LEU A 105 -12.21 -8.46 -3.78
C LEU A 105 -11.05 -7.88 -4.59
N VAL A 106 -10.15 -8.73 -5.06
CA VAL A 106 -8.98 -8.31 -5.82
C VAL A 106 -9.39 -7.75 -7.19
N ARG A 107 -10.43 -8.30 -7.82
CA ARG A 107 -11.00 -7.75 -9.06
C ARG A 107 -11.57 -6.35 -8.85
N LEU A 108 -12.15 -6.08 -7.68
CA LEU A 108 -12.69 -4.79 -7.34
C LEU A 108 -11.62 -3.76 -6.96
N LEU A 109 -10.58 -4.20 -6.23
CA LEU A 109 -9.54 -3.32 -5.64
C LEU A 109 -8.24 -3.33 -6.43
N GLY A 110 -8.04 -4.33 -7.30
CA GLY A 110 -6.96 -4.45 -8.25
C GLY A 110 -5.56 -4.48 -7.64
N VAL A 111 -5.13 -5.62 -7.09
CA VAL A 111 -3.70 -5.85 -6.82
C VAL A 111 -3.37 -7.29 -7.20
N TYR A 112 -3.13 -7.51 -8.48
CA TYR A 112 -2.59 -8.78 -8.99
C TYR A 112 -1.73 -8.50 -10.21
N ARG A 113 -0.88 -9.46 -10.57
CA ARG A 113 -0.04 -9.34 -11.75
C ARG A 113 -0.93 -9.13 -12.99
N ASP A 114 -0.48 -8.26 -13.89
CA ASP A 114 -1.19 -7.92 -15.15
C ASP A 114 -2.53 -7.17 -14.96
N TRP A 115 -2.74 -6.56 -13.78
CA TRP A 115 -3.85 -5.63 -13.63
C TRP A 115 -3.70 -4.47 -14.64
N ILE A 116 -4.61 -4.43 -15.59
CA ILE A 116 -4.75 -3.28 -16.50
C ILE A 116 -5.72 -2.32 -15.85
N ILE A 117 -5.25 -1.12 -15.50
CA ILE A 117 -6.14 -0.05 -14.99
C ILE A 117 -7.16 0.21 -16.10
N PRO A 118 -8.47 -0.03 -15.87
CA PRO A 118 -9.48 0.34 -16.85
C PRO A 118 -9.36 1.83 -17.14
N ASP A 119 -9.30 2.20 -18.40
CA ASP A 119 -9.29 3.60 -18.82
C ASP A 119 -10.44 4.31 -18.11
N LYS A 120 -10.18 5.50 -17.53
CA LYS A 120 -11.10 6.24 -16.63
C LYS A 120 -12.49 6.56 -17.22
N GLY A 121 -12.84 5.95 -18.36
CA GLY A 121 -14.08 6.12 -19.10
C GLY A 121 -15.16 5.05 -18.87
N GLU A 122 -14.84 3.87 -18.35
CA GLU A 122 -15.81 2.77 -18.27
C GLU A 122 -15.91 2.14 -16.87
N VAL A 123 -16.36 2.90 -15.90
CA VAL A 123 -17.04 2.29 -14.74
C VAL A 123 -18.52 2.24 -15.06
N GLN A 124 -18.95 1.21 -15.74
CA GLN A 124 -20.37 0.85 -15.76
C GLN A 124 -20.72 0.23 -14.40
N VAL A 125 -21.61 0.92 -13.69
CA VAL A 125 -22.30 0.47 -12.47
C VAL A 125 -23.33 -0.61 -12.85
#